data_f1a9f2dee7b82f6cbd84a9e120a60f9f
#
_entry.id   f1a9f2dee7b82f6cbd84a9e120a60f9f
#
_cell.length_a   1.000
_cell.length_b   1.000
_cell.length_c   1.000
_cell.angle_alpha   90.00
_cell.angle_beta   90.00
_cell.angle_gamma   90.00
#
_symmetry.space_group_name_H-M   'P 1'
#
loop_
_entity.id
_entity.type
_entity.pdbx_description
1 polymer ?
#
loop_
_entity_poly.entity_id
_entity_poly.type
_entity_poly.pdbx_seq_one_letter_code
_entity_poly.pdbx_strand_id
1 'polypeptide(L)'
;MFTEISVNDIKDFQLGHASNKEAGTGVTVIYFPDGATAGCDISGGGPASRETPLTMPMTADNPVNAIVLSGGSAYGLAASDGVMTCLEEHNIGYDTGAALVPLVCQSCIFDLGYGSSKVRPDSAMGYEACMQALKKAGITDSDTCASDNTEPVQGCIGAGTGATVGKIMGMKQAEKSGLGIYSVKAGTFTMTAIVVVNALGDIFDHETGEKLAGLKSADRTEYISCEDALYQFMAPRDMFTGNTTIGAIITNAAFNKAELNKIASMARNAYARCINPVGTMADGDTIYAASTAKRGDSEAVHVDINFAGTLAAKAMSMAIKNAVMNSKISDEEFLSMIK
;
A
#
# COMPACT_ATOMS: atom_id res chain seq x y z
N MET A 1 18.46 19.91 0.73
CA MET A 1 18.71 18.46 0.51
C MET A 1 17.80 17.72 1.45
N PHE A 2 17.12 16.66 1.03
CA PHE A 2 16.26 15.84 1.92
C PHE A 2 17.08 14.71 2.53
N THR A 3 16.69 14.27 3.73
CA THR A 3 17.29 13.16 4.47
C THR A 3 16.25 12.06 4.68
N GLU A 4 16.67 10.80 4.64
CA GLU A 4 15.85 9.67 5.04
C GLU A 4 15.61 9.72 6.56
N ILE A 5 14.40 9.42 6.98
CA ILE A 5 13.97 9.36 8.38
C ILE A 5 13.16 8.07 8.63
N SER A 6 13.04 7.69 9.90
CA SER A 6 12.13 6.60 10.26
C SER A 6 10.67 7.04 10.14
N VAL A 7 9.80 6.16 9.65
CA VAL A 7 8.35 6.40 9.68
C VAL A 7 7.83 6.58 11.11
N ASN A 8 8.48 5.98 12.09
CA ASN A 8 8.11 6.12 13.51
C ASN A 8 8.40 7.52 14.09
N ASP A 9 9.22 8.33 13.40
CA ASP A 9 9.49 9.73 13.78
C ASP A 9 8.40 10.69 13.30
N ILE A 10 7.47 10.23 12.43
CA ILE A 10 6.37 11.02 11.90
C ILE A 10 5.15 10.83 12.80
N LYS A 11 4.51 11.95 13.18
CA LYS A 11 3.33 11.95 14.07
C LYS A 11 2.01 12.21 13.34
N ASP A 12 2.08 12.70 12.11
CA ASP A 12 0.92 13.17 11.34
C ASP A 12 0.00 12.02 10.90
N PHE A 13 0.50 10.78 10.92
CA PHE A 13 -0.28 9.56 10.68
C PHE A 13 0.30 8.40 11.50
N GLN A 14 -0.49 7.34 11.68
CA GLN A 14 -0.05 6.13 12.37
C GLN A 14 -0.36 4.89 11.55
N LEU A 15 0.50 3.87 11.68
CA LEU A 15 0.36 2.58 10.99
C LEU A 15 -0.04 1.49 11.97
N GLY A 16 -1.05 0.71 11.59
CA GLY A 16 -1.39 -0.53 12.26
C GLY A 16 -1.43 -1.69 11.26
N HIS A 17 -1.05 -2.87 11.70
CA HIS A 17 -0.96 -4.06 10.87
C HIS A 17 -1.61 -5.25 11.56
N ALA A 18 -2.42 -6.00 10.84
CA ALA A 18 -2.86 -7.32 11.25
C ALA A 18 -2.47 -8.34 10.18
N SER A 19 -1.89 -9.46 10.60
CA SER A 19 -1.33 -10.46 9.70
C SER A 19 -1.75 -11.86 10.09
N ASN A 20 -2.19 -12.65 9.11
CA ASN A 20 -2.31 -14.10 9.25
C ASN A 20 -1.21 -14.76 8.42
N LYS A 21 -0.07 -15.06 9.06
CA LYS A 21 1.11 -15.62 8.37
C LYS A 21 0.85 -17.01 7.80
N GLU A 22 0.08 -17.84 8.49
CA GLU A 22 -0.26 -19.20 8.01
C GLU A 22 -1.17 -19.17 6.77
N ALA A 23 -2.08 -18.21 6.73
CA ALA A 23 -2.97 -18.02 5.58
C ALA A 23 -2.35 -17.15 4.48
N GLY A 24 -1.25 -16.46 4.74
CA GLY A 24 -0.56 -15.62 3.77
C GLY A 24 -1.36 -14.38 3.39
N THR A 25 -1.99 -13.67 4.36
CA THR A 25 -2.78 -12.47 4.09
C THR A 25 -2.77 -11.51 5.28
N GLY A 26 -3.22 -10.26 5.07
CA GLY A 26 -3.28 -9.28 6.15
C GLY A 26 -3.80 -7.91 5.73
N VAL A 27 -3.80 -7.00 6.70
CA VAL A 27 -4.32 -5.62 6.59
C VAL A 27 -3.31 -4.63 7.13
N THR A 28 -3.15 -3.51 6.44
CA THR A 28 -2.42 -2.33 6.92
C THR A 28 -3.37 -1.15 6.92
N VAL A 29 -3.51 -0.49 8.06
CA VAL A 29 -4.28 0.73 8.24
C VAL A 29 -3.32 1.91 8.36
N ILE A 30 -3.56 2.93 7.56
CA ILE A 30 -2.91 4.24 7.64
C ILE A 30 -3.94 5.18 8.25
N TYR A 31 -3.82 5.47 9.52
CA TYR A 31 -4.75 6.31 10.28
C TYR A 31 -4.25 7.76 10.34
N PHE A 32 -5.14 8.72 10.13
CA PHE A 32 -4.89 10.15 10.19
C PHE A 32 -5.59 10.76 11.39
N PRO A 33 -4.88 11.12 12.49
CA PRO A 33 -5.48 11.65 13.71
C PRO A 33 -6.33 12.92 13.50
N ASP A 34 -5.89 13.82 12.64
CA ASP A 34 -6.60 15.05 12.28
C ASP A 34 -7.38 14.93 10.95
N GLY A 35 -7.46 13.72 10.38
CA GLY A 35 -7.93 13.52 9.01
C GLY A 35 -6.92 13.96 7.96
N ALA A 36 -7.16 13.60 6.70
CA ALA A 36 -6.30 13.99 5.58
C ALA A 36 -7.11 14.34 4.33
N THR A 37 -6.69 15.36 3.58
CA THR A 37 -7.16 15.57 2.22
C THR A 37 -6.53 14.51 1.32
N ALA A 38 -7.30 13.81 0.49
CA ALA A 38 -6.78 12.72 -0.31
C ALA A 38 -7.09 12.85 -1.81
N GLY A 39 -6.16 12.39 -2.63
CA GLY A 39 -6.27 12.15 -4.06
C GLY A 39 -5.96 10.69 -4.39
N CYS A 40 -6.24 10.23 -5.61
CA CYS A 40 -5.99 8.86 -6.03
C CYS A 40 -5.66 8.78 -7.52
N ASP A 41 -4.75 7.88 -7.91
CA ASP A 41 -4.52 7.44 -9.28
C ASP A 41 -4.81 5.94 -9.37
N ILE A 42 -5.76 5.57 -10.23
CA ILE A 42 -6.12 4.18 -10.49
C ILE A 42 -5.68 3.87 -11.93
N SER A 43 -4.65 3.04 -12.09
CA SER A 43 -4.01 2.77 -13.38
C SER A 43 -4.12 1.33 -13.84
N GLY A 44 -4.42 0.39 -12.95
CA GLY A 44 -4.63 -1.00 -13.32
C GLY A 44 -6.00 -1.26 -13.97
N GLY A 45 -6.11 -2.34 -14.77
CA GLY A 45 -7.34 -2.73 -15.45
C GLY A 45 -8.39 -3.41 -14.56
N GLY A 46 -7.98 -3.93 -13.37
CA GLY A 46 -8.84 -4.69 -12.44
C GLY A 46 -8.73 -4.23 -10.97
N PRO A 47 -8.97 -2.95 -10.64
CA PRO A 47 -8.80 -2.48 -9.27
C PRO A 47 -9.90 -3.03 -8.35
N ALA A 48 -9.49 -3.51 -7.16
CA ALA A 48 -10.39 -3.80 -6.06
C ALA A 48 -10.28 -2.66 -5.04
N SER A 49 -11.28 -1.76 -5.00
CA SER A 49 -11.23 -0.57 -4.17
C SER A 49 -12.59 -0.20 -3.58
N ARG A 50 -12.56 0.57 -2.48
CA ARG A 50 -13.75 1.11 -1.78
C ARG A 50 -13.54 2.58 -1.50
N GLU A 51 -14.61 3.38 -1.64
CA GLU A 51 -14.70 4.81 -1.34
C GLU A 51 -13.67 5.70 -2.07
N THR A 52 -13.09 5.24 -3.17
CA THR A 52 -12.24 6.06 -4.03
C THR A 52 -12.92 7.33 -4.58
N PRO A 53 -14.27 7.39 -4.78
CA PRO A 53 -14.93 8.64 -5.15
C PRO A 53 -14.70 9.80 -4.17
N LEU A 54 -14.42 9.54 -2.89
CA LEU A 54 -14.08 10.59 -1.91
C LEU A 54 -12.82 11.39 -2.30
N THR A 55 -11.94 10.80 -3.11
CA THR A 55 -10.68 11.44 -3.55
C THR A 55 -10.83 12.29 -4.80
N MET A 56 -12.01 12.27 -5.46
CA MET A 56 -12.24 13.02 -6.69
C MET A 56 -12.32 14.53 -6.42
N PRO A 57 -11.73 15.39 -7.28
CA PRO A 57 -11.76 16.84 -7.09
C PRO A 57 -13.17 17.47 -7.05
N MET A 58 -14.16 16.78 -7.64
CA MET A 58 -15.56 17.25 -7.71
C MET A 58 -16.42 16.83 -6.52
N THR A 59 -15.91 16.03 -5.59
CA THR A 59 -16.64 15.64 -4.38
C THR A 59 -16.38 16.62 -3.23
N ALA A 60 -17.25 16.58 -2.20
CA ALA A 60 -17.07 17.40 -1.01
C ALA A 60 -15.68 17.22 -0.39
N ASP A 61 -15.11 18.30 0.10
CA ASP A 61 -13.75 18.31 0.65
C ASP A 61 -13.75 17.86 2.13
N ASN A 62 -14.27 16.65 2.36
CA ASN A 62 -14.25 16.03 3.67
C ASN A 62 -12.93 15.25 3.84
N PRO A 63 -12.24 15.41 4.99
CA PRO A 63 -11.01 14.70 5.24
C PRO A 63 -11.28 13.20 5.45
N VAL A 64 -10.44 12.34 4.85
CA VAL A 64 -10.48 10.91 5.13
C VAL A 64 -9.81 10.61 6.48
N ASN A 65 -10.38 9.66 7.23
CA ASN A 65 -9.86 9.25 8.53
C ASN A 65 -8.80 8.15 8.40
N ALA A 66 -8.91 7.29 7.38
CA ALA A 66 -7.95 6.24 7.13
C ALA A 66 -7.88 5.83 5.65
N ILE A 67 -6.70 5.31 5.27
CA ILE A 67 -6.51 4.53 4.04
C ILE A 67 -6.14 3.11 4.46
N VAL A 68 -6.83 2.11 3.89
CA VAL A 68 -6.61 0.70 4.16
C VAL A 68 -6.00 0.03 2.93
N LEU A 69 -4.90 -0.68 3.15
CA LEU A 69 -4.31 -1.59 2.18
C LEU A 69 -4.52 -3.02 2.72
N SER A 70 -4.98 -3.95 1.88
CA SER A 70 -5.24 -5.30 2.35
C SER A 70 -4.97 -6.37 1.30
N GLY A 71 -4.84 -7.61 1.73
CA GLY A 71 -4.93 -8.79 0.88
C GLY A 71 -6.39 -9.17 0.56
N GLY A 72 -6.59 -10.39 0.06
CA GLY A 72 -7.92 -11.00 -0.11
C GLY A 72 -8.66 -10.63 -1.39
N SER A 73 -8.04 -9.85 -2.31
CA SER A 73 -8.75 -9.34 -3.48
C SER A 73 -10.03 -8.58 -3.07
N ALA A 74 -11.08 -8.57 -3.88
CA ALA A 74 -12.35 -7.92 -3.56
C ALA A 74 -13.00 -8.39 -2.24
N TYR A 75 -12.72 -9.61 -1.79
CA TYR A 75 -13.20 -10.09 -0.47
C TYR A 75 -12.56 -9.30 0.68
N GLY A 76 -11.31 -8.89 0.54
CA GLY A 76 -10.60 -8.10 1.55
C GLY A 76 -11.16 -6.71 1.79
N LEU A 77 -12.07 -6.22 0.93
CA LEU A 77 -12.80 -4.96 1.14
C LEU A 77 -13.64 -4.97 2.43
N ALA A 78 -13.95 -6.14 2.99
CA ALA A 78 -14.62 -6.29 4.27
C ALA A 78 -13.80 -5.76 5.46
N ALA A 79 -12.48 -5.62 5.32
CA ALA A 79 -11.62 -5.09 6.39
C ALA A 79 -11.99 -3.65 6.78
N SER A 80 -12.42 -2.82 5.84
CA SER A 80 -12.84 -1.44 6.13
C SER A 80 -14.07 -1.36 7.04
N ASP A 81 -14.95 -2.37 7.06
CA ASP A 81 -16.08 -2.38 8.00
C ASP A 81 -15.61 -2.41 9.45
N GLY A 82 -14.58 -3.21 9.73
CA GLY A 82 -13.95 -3.25 11.05
C GLY A 82 -13.19 -1.98 11.40
N VAL A 83 -12.51 -1.37 10.41
CA VAL A 83 -11.85 -0.07 10.60
C VAL A 83 -12.88 1.01 10.94
N MET A 84 -14.01 1.07 10.21
CA MET A 84 -15.08 2.03 10.48
C MET A 84 -15.68 1.82 11.87
N THR A 85 -15.97 0.57 12.25
CA THR A 85 -16.47 0.25 13.60
C THR A 85 -15.48 0.70 14.68
N CYS A 86 -14.21 0.39 14.51
CA CYS A 86 -13.17 0.79 15.45
C CYS A 86 -13.09 2.33 15.60
N LEU A 87 -13.09 3.07 14.50
CA LEU A 87 -13.03 4.53 14.53
C LEU A 87 -14.28 5.15 15.16
N GLU A 88 -15.49 4.66 14.84
CA GLU A 88 -16.75 5.13 15.41
C GLU A 88 -16.79 4.92 16.94
N GLU A 89 -16.38 3.76 17.44
CA GLU A 89 -16.30 3.45 18.87
C GLU A 89 -15.35 4.39 19.63
N HIS A 90 -14.37 4.99 18.91
CA HIS A 90 -13.44 5.98 19.47
C HIS A 90 -13.83 7.43 19.14
N ASN A 91 -15.09 7.66 18.70
CA ASN A 91 -15.61 8.97 18.35
C ASN A 91 -14.85 9.68 17.21
N ILE A 92 -14.37 8.93 16.22
CA ILE A 92 -13.66 9.43 15.06
C ILE A 92 -14.53 9.22 13.81
N GLY A 93 -14.79 10.30 13.08
CA GLY A 93 -15.59 10.26 11.86
C GLY A 93 -16.11 11.64 11.47
N TYR A 94 -16.74 11.72 10.31
CA TYR A 94 -17.45 12.89 9.84
C TYR A 94 -18.79 13.02 10.57
N ASP A 95 -19.01 14.16 11.24
CA ASP A 95 -20.26 14.42 11.96
C ASP A 95 -21.37 14.78 10.98
N THR A 96 -22.37 13.91 10.88
CA THR A 96 -23.59 14.11 10.08
C THR A 96 -24.72 14.76 10.86
N GLY A 97 -24.53 15.03 12.15
CA GLY A 97 -25.57 15.46 13.09
C GLY A 97 -26.46 14.31 13.58
N ALA A 98 -26.41 13.14 12.96
CA ALA A 98 -27.12 11.92 13.37
C ALA A 98 -26.17 10.85 13.91
N ALA A 99 -24.97 10.74 13.33
CA ALA A 99 -23.92 9.81 13.72
C ALA A 99 -22.56 10.32 13.20
N LEU A 100 -21.50 9.85 13.81
CA LEU A 100 -20.14 9.97 13.25
C LEU A 100 -19.96 8.88 12.19
N VAL A 101 -19.56 9.28 10.99
CA VAL A 101 -19.31 8.35 9.87
C VAL A 101 -17.84 8.40 9.50
N PRO A 102 -17.02 7.40 9.86
CA PRO A 102 -15.62 7.34 9.46
C PRO A 102 -15.48 7.26 7.93
N LEU A 103 -14.67 8.15 7.35
CA LEU A 103 -14.39 8.17 5.92
C LEU A 103 -13.12 7.34 5.65
N VAL A 104 -13.28 6.16 5.06
CA VAL A 104 -12.24 5.16 4.90
C VAL A 104 -12.13 4.71 3.45
N CYS A 105 -11.00 5.04 2.80
CA CYS A 105 -10.66 4.52 1.48
C CYS A 105 -9.90 3.20 1.59
N GLN A 106 -10.11 2.28 0.66
CA GLN A 106 -9.41 0.99 0.66
C GLN A 106 -9.04 0.53 -0.75
N SER A 107 -7.88 -0.16 -0.86
CA SER A 107 -7.52 -0.98 -2.01
C SER A 107 -6.93 -2.32 -1.57
N CYS A 108 -7.14 -3.37 -2.40
CA CYS A 108 -6.72 -4.73 -2.08
C CYS A 108 -5.77 -5.29 -3.12
N ILE A 109 -4.74 -6.04 -2.67
CA ILE A 109 -3.98 -6.92 -3.55
C ILE A 109 -4.67 -8.28 -3.69
N PHE A 110 -4.34 -9.02 -4.74
CA PHE A 110 -4.76 -10.41 -4.92
C PHE A 110 -3.65 -11.34 -4.40
N ASP A 111 -3.81 -11.86 -3.21
CA ASP A 111 -2.90 -12.81 -2.57
C ASP A 111 -3.47 -14.23 -2.43
N LEU A 112 -4.63 -14.50 -3.04
CA LEU A 112 -5.36 -15.78 -2.90
C LEU A 112 -4.60 -16.99 -3.44
N GLY A 113 -3.53 -16.78 -4.21
CA GLY A 113 -2.62 -17.83 -4.71
C GLY A 113 -1.49 -18.19 -3.75
N TYR A 114 -1.33 -17.46 -2.63
CA TYR A 114 -0.31 -17.67 -1.63
C TYR A 114 -0.95 -18.04 -0.29
N GLY A 115 -0.61 -19.20 0.30
CA GLY A 115 -1.23 -19.68 1.53
C GLY A 115 -2.65 -20.19 1.33
N SER A 116 -3.66 -19.55 1.92
CA SER A 116 -5.05 -20.01 1.91
C SER A 116 -5.98 -19.03 1.20
N SER A 117 -6.62 -19.46 0.11
CA SER A 117 -7.67 -18.68 -0.55
C SER A 117 -9.00 -18.62 0.24
N LYS A 118 -9.12 -19.34 1.35
CA LYS A 118 -10.35 -19.38 2.17
C LYS A 118 -10.29 -18.46 3.38
N VAL A 119 -9.10 -18.14 3.87
CA VAL A 119 -8.88 -17.15 4.93
C VAL A 119 -8.51 -15.83 4.27
N ARG A 120 -9.27 -14.79 4.55
CA ARG A 120 -9.17 -13.48 3.89
C ARG A 120 -9.32 -12.39 4.92
N PRO A 121 -8.77 -11.20 4.67
CA PRO A 121 -9.04 -10.05 5.53
C PRO A 121 -10.55 -9.82 5.70
N ASP A 122 -10.97 -9.69 6.93
CA ASP A 122 -12.36 -9.45 7.34
C ASP A 122 -12.45 -8.25 8.31
N SER A 123 -13.65 -7.98 8.82
CA SER A 123 -13.87 -6.89 9.77
C SER A 123 -13.05 -7.05 11.05
N ALA A 124 -12.85 -8.28 11.55
CA ALA A 124 -12.08 -8.50 12.77
C ALA A 124 -10.60 -8.12 12.57
N MET A 125 -10.01 -8.51 11.42
CA MET A 125 -8.64 -8.17 11.06
C MET A 125 -8.47 -6.66 10.81
N GLY A 126 -9.46 -6.02 10.16
CA GLY A 126 -9.48 -4.57 9.98
C GLY A 126 -9.56 -3.81 11.31
N TYR A 127 -10.41 -4.26 12.22
CA TYR A 127 -10.53 -3.71 13.57
C TYR A 127 -9.21 -3.81 14.34
N GLU A 128 -8.58 -4.99 14.34
CA GLU A 128 -7.28 -5.22 15.01
C GLU A 128 -6.20 -4.27 14.48
N ALA A 129 -6.06 -4.16 13.16
CA ALA A 129 -5.07 -3.25 12.56
C ALA A 129 -5.37 -1.77 12.92
N CYS A 130 -6.65 -1.37 12.96
CA CYS A 130 -7.06 -0.03 13.36
C CYS A 130 -6.70 0.25 14.83
N MET A 131 -7.01 -0.66 15.74
CA MET A 131 -6.66 -0.55 17.17
C MET A 131 -5.16 -0.35 17.39
N GLN A 132 -4.30 -1.05 16.63
CA GLN A 132 -2.85 -0.85 16.70
C GLN A 132 -2.46 0.58 16.28
N ALA A 133 -3.08 1.12 15.22
CA ALA A 133 -2.82 2.48 14.78
C ALA A 133 -3.30 3.53 15.82
N LEU A 134 -4.47 3.34 16.41
CA LEU A 134 -5.01 4.20 17.47
C LEU A 134 -4.17 4.18 18.73
N LYS A 135 -3.65 3.02 19.13
CA LYS A 135 -2.71 2.88 20.26
C LYS A 135 -1.43 3.68 20.02
N LYS A 136 -0.84 3.59 18.83
CA LYS A 136 0.34 4.39 18.46
C LYS A 136 0.05 5.89 18.42
N ALA A 137 -1.19 6.28 18.14
CA ALA A 137 -1.65 7.67 18.23
C ALA A 137 -1.92 8.14 19.67
N GLY A 138 -1.85 7.26 20.66
CA GLY A 138 -2.14 7.58 22.07
C GLY A 138 -3.62 7.78 22.37
N ILE A 139 -4.52 7.21 21.56
CA ILE A 139 -5.98 7.33 21.72
C ILE A 139 -6.52 6.24 22.64
N THR A 140 -5.84 5.09 22.71
CA THR A 140 -6.25 3.96 23.56
C THR A 140 -5.10 3.49 24.45
N ASP A 141 -5.41 3.19 25.72
CA ASP A 141 -4.48 2.63 26.70
C ASP A 141 -4.57 1.08 26.80
N SER A 142 -5.26 0.41 25.86
CA SER A 142 -5.58 -1.00 26.02
C SER A 142 -4.32 -1.89 26.04
N ASP A 143 -4.09 -2.55 27.17
CA ASP A 143 -3.03 -3.56 27.38
C ASP A 143 -3.22 -4.83 26.52
N THR A 144 -4.29 -4.90 25.72
CA THR A 144 -4.71 -6.10 25.00
C THR A 144 -3.98 -6.35 23.67
N CYS A 145 -3.30 -5.35 23.14
CA CYS A 145 -2.41 -5.53 21.97
C CYS A 145 -0.99 -5.11 22.37
N ALA A 146 -0.12 -6.08 22.57
CA ALA A 146 1.31 -5.81 22.76
C ALA A 146 1.89 -5.13 21.52
N SER A 147 1.93 -3.80 21.51
CA SER A 147 2.75 -3.09 20.54
C SER A 147 4.18 -3.10 21.04
N ASP A 148 4.89 -4.18 20.76
CA ASP A 148 6.33 -4.18 20.91
C ASP A 148 6.87 -3.24 19.82
N ASN A 149 7.55 -2.15 20.21
CA ASN A 149 8.25 -1.25 19.26
C ASN A 149 9.37 -1.98 18.47
N THR A 150 9.50 -3.29 18.67
CA THR A 150 10.44 -4.18 17.98
C THR A 150 9.82 -4.87 16.77
N GLU A 151 8.48 -4.80 16.56
CA GLU A 151 7.87 -5.39 15.38
C GLU A 151 8.31 -4.66 14.10
N PRO A 152 8.62 -5.43 13.03
CA PRO A 152 8.98 -4.83 11.75
C PRO A 152 7.81 -4.00 11.21
N VAL A 153 8.11 -2.81 10.71
CA VAL A 153 7.09 -1.92 10.10
C VAL A 153 6.89 -2.18 8.60
N GLN A 154 7.73 -3.02 7.99
CA GLN A 154 7.72 -3.37 6.57
C GLN A 154 8.18 -4.83 6.33
N GLY A 155 8.01 -5.33 5.13
CA GLY A 155 8.29 -6.72 4.76
C GLY A 155 7.03 -7.57 4.70
N CYS A 156 7.11 -8.83 5.20
CA CYS A 156 6.00 -9.78 5.24
C CYS A 156 5.02 -9.48 6.38
N ILE A 157 4.48 -8.27 6.45
CA ILE A 157 3.58 -7.78 7.50
C ILE A 157 2.35 -7.09 6.90
N GLY A 158 1.23 -7.12 7.63
CA GLY A 158 -0.01 -6.49 7.20
C GLY A 158 -0.42 -6.92 5.80
N ALA A 159 -0.79 -5.99 4.96
CA ALA A 159 -1.15 -6.23 3.56
C ALA A 159 -0.01 -6.86 2.73
N GLY A 160 1.26 -6.75 3.16
CA GLY A 160 2.42 -7.35 2.50
C GLY A 160 2.61 -8.83 2.77
N THR A 161 1.84 -9.42 3.71
CA THR A 161 2.01 -10.83 4.15
C THR A 161 1.89 -11.82 3.00
N GLY A 162 0.94 -11.64 2.09
CA GLY A 162 0.70 -12.53 0.94
C GLY A 162 1.26 -12.04 -0.40
N ALA A 163 1.96 -10.90 -0.43
CA ALA A 163 2.41 -10.28 -1.67
C ALA A 163 3.51 -11.10 -2.38
N THR A 164 3.42 -11.19 -3.72
CA THR A 164 4.34 -11.94 -4.58
C THR A 164 4.58 -11.22 -5.91
N VAL A 165 5.68 -11.50 -6.60
CA VAL A 165 6.06 -10.87 -7.87
C VAL A 165 6.53 -11.91 -8.89
N GLY A 166 6.61 -11.53 -10.17
CA GLY A 166 7.11 -12.42 -11.22
C GLY A 166 6.17 -13.58 -11.56
N LYS A 167 4.85 -13.35 -11.64
CA LYS A 167 3.81 -14.40 -11.67
C LYS A 167 3.38 -14.87 -13.06
N ILE A 168 3.94 -14.34 -14.13
CA ILE A 168 3.46 -14.59 -15.50
C ILE A 168 3.47 -16.07 -15.91
N MET A 169 4.39 -16.87 -15.35
CA MET A 169 4.49 -18.32 -15.54
C MET A 169 3.85 -19.13 -14.39
N GLY A 170 3.09 -18.46 -13.52
CA GLY A 170 2.39 -19.05 -12.38
C GLY A 170 3.19 -18.98 -11.08
N MET A 171 2.50 -19.31 -9.98
CA MET A 171 3.01 -19.10 -8.62
C MET A 171 4.29 -19.90 -8.29
N LYS A 172 4.49 -21.07 -8.91
CA LYS A 172 5.68 -21.91 -8.65
C LYS A 172 6.99 -21.26 -9.09
N GLN A 173 6.93 -20.32 -10.04
CA GLN A 173 8.09 -19.57 -10.53
C GLN A 173 8.13 -18.12 -10.00
N ALA A 174 7.12 -17.71 -9.26
CA ALA A 174 7.05 -16.42 -8.61
C ALA A 174 8.01 -16.31 -7.41
N GLU A 175 8.15 -15.11 -6.88
CA GLU A 175 8.98 -14.83 -5.70
C GLU A 175 8.21 -14.02 -4.66
N LYS A 176 8.62 -14.13 -3.39
CA LYS A 176 8.02 -13.40 -2.27
C LYS A 176 8.33 -11.90 -2.37
N SER A 177 7.34 -11.12 -2.03
CA SER A 177 7.42 -9.66 -1.92
C SER A 177 6.67 -9.22 -0.65
N GLY A 178 6.42 -7.93 -0.47
CA GLY A 178 5.81 -7.44 0.76
C GLY A 178 5.37 -6.00 0.73
N LEU A 179 5.34 -5.42 1.92
CA LEU A 179 5.10 -4.01 2.19
C LEU A 179 6.44 -3.29 2.34
N GLY A 180 6.59 -2.16 1.64
CA GLY A 180 7.76 -1.30 1.77
C GLY A 180 7.39 0.13 2.12
N ILE A 181 8.27 0.76 2.89
CA ILE A 181 8.12 2.13 3.36
C ILE A 181 9.42 2.89 3.09
N TYR A 182 9.27 4.16 2.70
CA TYR A 182 10.39 5.08 2.61
C TYR A 182 9.94 6.48 2.99
N SER A 183 10.60 7.09 3.98
CA SER A 183 10.24 8.41 4.50
C SER A 183 11.40 9.38 4.39
N VAL A 184 11.11 10.62 4.01
CA VAL A 184 12.10 11.69 3.87
C VAL A 184 11.64 12.99 4.53
N LYS A 185 12.63 13.79 4.93
CA LYS A 185 12.44 15.12 5.50
C LYS A 185 13.33 16.16 4.83
N ALA A 186 12.79 17.37 4.60
CA ALA A 186 13.52 18.54 4.12
C ALA A 186 13.04 19.77 4.88
N GLY A 187 13.81 20.22 5.87
CA GLY A 187 13.33 21.26 6.80
C GLY A 187 12.11 20.78 7.59
N THR A 188 10.99 21.49 7.49
CA THR A 188 9.70 21.10 8.08
C THR A 188 8.86 20.18 7.19
N PHE A 189 9.17 20.08 5.90
CA PHE A 189 8.48 19.21 4.96
C PHE A 189 8.82 17.74 5.20
N THR A 190 7.80 16.88 5.20
CA THR A 190 7.92 15.42 5.26
C THR A 190 7.14 14.77 4.14
N MET A 191 7.66 13.62 3.66
CA MET A 191 6.95 12.76 2.71
C MET A 191 7.27 11.30 2.99
N THR A 192 6.24 10.47 3.00
CA THR A 192 6.35 9.02 3.14
C THR A 192 5.67 8.32 1.98
N ALA A 193 6.35 7.34 1.39
CA ALA A 193 5.77 6.38 0.48
C ALA A 193 5.57 5.04 1.19
N ILE A 194 4.39 4.46 1.05
CA ILE A 194 4.02 3.12 1.55
C ILE A 194 3.50 2.34 0.35
N VAL A 195 3.99 1.12 0.12
CA VAL A 195 3.58 0.31 -1.02
C VAL A 195 3.51 -1.16 -0.67
N VAL A 196 2.51 -1.85 -1.20
CA VAL A 196 2.41 -3.31 -1.20
C VAL A 196 2.63 -3.77 -2.62
N VAL A 197 3.74 -4.48 -2.85
CA VAL A 197 4.19 -4.88 -4.19
C VAL A 197 3.75 -6.31 -4.46
N ASN A 198 2.66 -6.47 -5.23
CA ASN A 198 2.13 -7.79 -5.63
C ASN A 198 2.02 -7.88 -7.16
N ALA A 199 3.08 -7.50 -7.87
CA ALA A 199 3.11 -7.26 -9.30
C ALA A 199 3.10 -8.54 -10.15
N LEU A 200 2.61 -8.43 -11.41
CA LEU A 200 2.83 -9.43 -12.45
C LEU A 200 4.31 -9.53 -12.81
N GLY A 201 4.94 -8.37 -12.96
CA GLY A 201 6.28 -8.21 -13.50
C GLY A 201 7.41 -8.45 -12.51
N ASP A 202 8.61 -8.30 -13.04
CA ASP A 202 9.88 -8.30 -12.35
C ASP A 202 10.11 -6.95 -11.65
N ILE A 203 10.88 -6.96 -10.58
CA ILE A 203 11.22 -5.76 -9.80
C ILE A 203 12.68 -5.40 -10.01
N PHE A 204 12.92 -4.12 -10.33
CA PHE A 204 14.23 -3.57 -10.61
C PHE A 204 14.58 -2.43 -9.66
N ASP A 205 15.86 -2.31 -9.34
CA ASP A 205 16.40 -1.10 -8.74
C ASP A 205 16.42 0.01 -9.80
N HIS A 206 15.72 1.11 -9.54
CA HIS A 206 15.60 2.21 -10.49
C HIS A 206 16.90 3.02 -10.70
N GLU A 207 17.88 2.88 -9.80
CA GLU A 207 19.16 3.59 -9.89
C GLU A 207 20.20 2.76 -10.64
N THR A 208 20.22 1.44 -10.45
CA THR A 208 21.24 0.54 -11.03
C THR A 208 20.73 -0.28 -12.21
N GLY A 209 19.40 -0.47 -12.32
CA GLY A 209 18.78 -1.39 -13.28
C GLY A 209 18.92 -2.86 -12.90
N GLU A 210 19.42 -3.19 -11.71
CA GLU A 210 19.55 -4.55 -11.22
C GLU A 210 18.17 -5.15 -10.93
N LYS A 211 17.93 -6.40 -11.35
CA LYS A 211 16.75 -7.15 -10.97
C LYS A 211 16.85 -7.58 -9.50
N LEU A 212 15.93 -7.11 -8.67
CA LEU A 212 15.89 -7.37 -7.22
C LEU A 212 15.06 -8.60 -6.86
N ALA A 213 13.98 -8.84 -7.61
CA ALA A 213 13.05 -9.96 -7.45
C ALA A 213 12.26 -10.17 -8.74
N GLY A 214 11.62 -11.32 -8.90
CA GLY A 214 10.76 -11.56 -10.05
C GLY A 214 10.64 -13.01 -10.47
N LEU A 215 10.44 -13.22 -11.77
CA LEU A 215 10.22 -14.52 -12.37
C LEU A 215 11.50 -15.36 -12.32
N LYS A 216 11.39 -16.54 -11.74
CA LYS A 216 12.46 -17.55 -11.71
C LYS A 216 12.27 -18.60 -12.80
N SER A 217 13.38 -19.24 -13.21
CA SER A 217 13.37 -20.47 -14.03
C SER A 217 12.57 -21.59 -13.36
N ALA A 218 12.20 -22.62 -14.11
CA ALA A 218 11.39 -23.72 -13.58
C ALA A 218 12.07 -24.48 -12.42
N ASP A 219 13.40 -24.53 -12.43
CA ASP A 219 14.23 -25.09 -11.34
C ASP A 219 14.62 -24.05 -10.27
N ARG A 220 14.18 -22.79 -10.44
CA ARG A 220 14.40 -21.65 -9.57
C ARG A 220 15.86 -21.23 -9.36
N THR A 221 16.78 -21.66 -10.24
CA THR A 221 18.22 -21.39 -10.11
C THR A 221 18.62 -20.01 -10.64
N GLU A 222 17.83 -19.43 -11.54
CA GLU A 222 18.12 -18.15 -12.17
C GLU A 222 16.85 -17.29 -12.37
N TYR A 223 17.04 -16.00 -12.58
CA TYR A 223 15.97 -15.11 -13.02
C TYR A 223 15.81 -15.18 -14.55
N ILE A 224 14.56 -15.26 -15.00
CA ILE A 224 14.15 -15.07 -16.38
C ILE A 224 13.28 -13.82 -16.52
N SER A 225 13.07 -13.32 -17.73
CA SER A 225 12.33 -12.08 -17.96
C SER A 225 10.82 -12.30 -18.04
N CYS A 226 10.06 -11.59 -17.20
CA CYS A 226 8.60 -11.54 -17.33
C CYS A 226 8.16 -10.94 -18.67
N GLU A 227 8.85 -9.91 -19.15
CA GLU A 227 8.56 -9.25 -20.42
C GLU A 227 8.75 -10.20 -21.59
N ASP A 228 9.89 -10.90 -21.65
CA ASP A 228 10.14 -11.90 -22.71
C ASP A 228 9.17 -13.08 -22.65
N ALA A 229 8.81 -13.51 -21.44
CA ALA A 229 7.78 -14.54 -21.26
C ALA A 229 6.41 -14.06 -21.78
N LEU A 230 6.06 -12.79 -21.55
CA LEU A 230 4.81 -12.20 -22.06
C LEU A 230 4.78 -12.19 -23.59
N TYR A 231 5.88 -11.83 -24.24
CA TYR A 231 5.98 -11.79 -25.71
C TYR A 231 5.84 -13.16 -26.38
N GLN A 232 6.03 -14.26 -25.65
CA GLN A 232 5.76 -15.61 -26.16
C GLN A 232 4.25 -15.92 -26.26
N PHE A 233 3.38 -15.09 -25.64
CA PHE A 233 1.95 -15.31 -25.62
C PHE A 233 1.22 -14.37 -26.59
N MET A 234 1.33 -14.61 -27.89
CA MET A 234 0.66 -13.79 -28.92
C MET A 234 -0.86 -13.98 -28.94
N ALA A 235 -1.36 -15.17 -28.58
CA ALA A 235 -2.80 -15.43 -28.55
C ALA A 235 -3.44 -14.87 -27.29
N PRO A 236 -4.69 -14.34 -27.37
CA PRO A 236 -5.41 -13.89 -26.18
C PRO A 236 -5.46 -15.00 -25.13
N ARG A 237 -5.05 -14.67 -23.92
CA ARG A 237 -5.16 -15.55 -22.74
C ARG A 237 -5.98 -14.82 -21.67
N ASP A 238 -6.70 -15.59 -20.89
CA ASP A 238 -7.23 -15.08 -19.64
C ASP A 238 -6.03 -14.94 -18.67
N MET A 239 -5.49 -13.72 -18.64
CA MET A 239 -4.37 -13.34 -17.78
C MET A 239 -4.84 -12.86 -16.40
N PHE A 240 -6.11 -13.15 -16.05
CA PHE A 240 -6.64 -12.80 -14.73
C PHE A 240 -5.93 -13.64 -13.66
N THR A 241 -4.71 -13.26 -13.38
CA THR A 241 -3.85 -13.93 -12.41
C THR A 241 -3.72 -13.17 -11.11
N GLY A 242 -4.50 -12.09 -10.95
CA GLY A 242 -4.55 -11.34 -9.69
C GLY A 242 -3.23 -10.68 -9.31
N ASN A 243 -2.86 -9.66 -10.06
CA ASN A 243 -1.70 -8.84 -9.78
C ASN A 243 -2.16 -7.46 -9.34
N THR A 244 -1.38 -6.79 -8.53
CA THR A 244 -1.78 -5.47 -8.03
C THR A 244 -0.63 -4.85 -7.24
N THR A 245 -0.24 -3.64 -7.55
CA THR A 245 0.61 -2.84 -6.68
C THR A 245 -0.21 -1.68 -6.13
N ILE A 246 -0.40 -1.63 -4.82
CA ILE A 246 -1.16 -0.58 -4.16
C ILE A 246 -0.27 0.23 -3.23
N GLY A 247 -0.48 1.54 -3.17
CA GLY A 247 0.36 2.37 -2.32
C GLY A 247 -0.27 3.69 -1.90
N ALA A 248 0.44 4.40 -1.05
CA ALA A 248 0.09 5.73 -0.59
C ALA A 248 1.33 6.63 -0.52
N ILE A 249 1.18 7.87 -0.92
CA ILE A 249 2.09 8.97 -0.64
C ILE A 249 1.44 9.84 0.44
N ILE A 250 2.14 10.10 1.53
CA ILE A 250 1.66 10.94 2.63
C ILE A 250 2.62 12.09 2.82
N THR A 251 2.10 13.31 2.93
CA THR A 251 2.90 14.52 3.15
C THR A 251 2.19 15.48 4.11
N ASN A 252 2.99 16.24 4.85
CA ASN A 252 2.48 17.33 5.68
C ASN A 252 2.36 18.66 4.93
N ALA A 253 2.69 18.71 3.64
CA ALA A 253 2.47 19.91 2.83
C ALA A 253 1.00 20.05 2.41
N ALA A 254 0.54 21.30 2.38
CA ALA A 254 -0.83 21.64 2.02
C ALA A 254 -1.05 21.49 0.51
N PHE A 255 -1.94 20.57 0.14
CA PHE A 255 -2.41 20.35 -1.24
C PHE A 255 -3.91 20.12 -1.25
N ASN A 256 -4.57 20.59 -2.30
CA ASN A 256 -5.97 20.27 -2.57
C ASN A 256 -6.11 18.90 -3.29
N LYS A 257 -7.35 18.40 -3.41
CA LYS A 257 -7.63 17.11 -4.06
C LYS A 257 -7.08 17.01 -5.49
N ALA A 258 -7.20 18.05 -6.30
CA ALA A 258 -6.72 18.04 -7.68
C ALA A 258 -5.20 17.89 -7.75
N GLU A 259 -4.49 18.62 -6.88
CA GLU A 259 -3.04 18.53 -6.74
C GLU A 259 -2.62 17.14 -6.23
N LEU A 260 -3.33 16.57 -5.26
CA LEU A 260 -3.05 15.24 -4.73
C LEU A 260 -3.31 14.13 -5.77
N ASN A 261 -4.37 14.23 -6.58
CA ASN A 261 -4.56 13.33 -7.73
C ASN A 261 -3.38 13.42 -8.70
N LYS A 262 -2.86 14.64 -8.95
CA LYS A 262 -1.69 14.82 -9.80
C LYS A 262 -0.42 14.25 -9.17
N ILE A 263 -0.21 14.42 -7.86
CA ILE A 263 0.94 13.82 -7.13
C ILE A 263 0.86 12.29 -7.17
N ALA A 264 -0.32 11.68 -6.95
CA ALA A 264 -0.52 10.24 -7.10
C ALA A 264 -0.16 9.74 -8.50
N SER A 265 -0.62 10.45 -9.55
CA SER A 265 -0.29 10.18 -10.94
C SER A 265 1.21 10.32 -11.24
N MET A 266 1.90 11.28 -10.62
CA MET A 266 3.36 11.41 -10.76
C MET A 266 4.11 10.31 -10.01
N ALA A 267 3.64 9.90 -8.84
CA ALA A 267 4.21 8.78 -8.06
C ALA A 267 4.15 7.45 -8.83
N ARG A 268 3.13 7.24 -9.69
CA ARG A 268 3.02 6.07 -10.57
C ARG A 268 4.23 5.89 -11.51
N ASN A 269 4.97 6.94 -11.83
CA ASN A 269 6.18 6.80 -12.61
C ASN A 269 7.22 5.88 -11.94
N ALA A 270 7.15 5.71 -10.61
CA ALA A 270 7.98 4.73 -9.90
C ALA A 270 7.64 3.29 -10.31
N TYR A 271 6.37 2.99 -10.53
CA TYR A 271 5.96 1.66 -10.99
C TYR A 271 6.61 1.33 -12.33
N ALA A 272 6.53 2.26 -13.30
CA ALA A 272 7.16 2.08 -14.60
C ALA A 272 8.71 2.03 -14.56
N ARG A 273 9.33 2.58 -13.52
CA ARG A 273 10.80 2.53 -13.33
C ARG A 273 11.28 1.26 -12.66
N CYS A 274 10.43 0.67 -11.81
CA CYS A 274 10.82 -0.42 -10.92
C CYS A 274 10.16 -1.75 -11.27
N ILE A 275 9.07 -1.78 -12.04
CA ILE A 275 8.25 -2.97 -12.30
C ILE A 275 8.08 -3.15 -13.81
N ASN A 276 8.38 -4.34 -14.32
CA ASN A 276 8.20 -4.65 -15.74
C ASN A 276 7.72 -6.10 -15.98
N PRO A 277 6.55 -6.32 -16.64
CA PRO A 277 5.55 -5.33 -17.04
C PRO A 277 4.71 -4.82 -15.85
N VAL A 278 4.03 -3.68 -16.01
CA VAL A 278 3.18 -3.03 -14.99
C VAL A 278 1.99 -2.30 -15.64
N GLY A 279 0.93 -2.07 -14.88
CA GLY A 279 -0.25 -1.33 -15.35
C GLY A 279 -1.03 -2.05 -16.44
N THR A 280 -0.97 -3.38 -16.46
CA THR A 280 -1.65 -4.20 -17.44
C THR A 280 -3.14 -4.36 -17.10
N MET A 281 -3.92 -4.95 -18.00
CA MET A 281 -5.32 -5.31 -17.70
C MET A 281 -5.47 -6.35 -16.60
N ALA A 282 -4.39 -7.05 -16.24
CA ALA A 282 -4.34 -8.04 -15.15
C ALA A 282 -3.94 -7.43 -13.80
N ASP A 283 -3.60 -6.13 -13.76
CA ASP A 283 -3.19 -5.42 -12.54
C ASP A 283 -4.35 -4.62 -11.95
N GLY A 284 -4.36 -4.42 -10.63
CA GLY A 284 -5.30 -3.55 -9.91
C GLY A 284 -4.62 -2.29 -9.34
N ASP A 285 -3.57 -1.83 -9.98
CA ASP A 285 -2.65 -0.79 -9.50
C ASP A 285 -3.37 0.50 -9.09
N THR A 286 -3.11 0.92 -7.85
CA THR A 286 -3.75 2.09 -7.25
C THR A 286 -2.77 2.81 -6.32
N ILE A 287 -2.68 4.14 -6.43
CA ILE A 287 -1.89 4.99 -5.53
C ILE A 287 -2.79 6.06 -4.95
N TYR A 288 -2.82 6.15 -3.63
CA TYR A 288 -3.38 7.30 -2.92
C TYR A 288 -2.29 8.36 -2.70
N ALA A 289 -2.68 9.63 -2.65
CA ALA A 289 -1.85 10.70 -2.11
C ALA A 289 -2.65 11.45 -1.05
N ALA A 290 -2.07 11.65 0.13
CA ALA A 290 -2.73 12.28 1.26
C ALA A 290 -1.89 13.44 1.82
N SER A 291 -2.57 14.56 2.08
CA SER A 291 -2.02 15.70 2.81
C SER A 291 -2.59 15.72 4.22
N THR A 292 -1.71 15.69 5.22
CA THR A 292 -2.07 15.82 6.65
C THR A 292 -2.09 17.27 7.12
N ALA A 293 -1.80 18.24 6.24
CA ALA A 293 -1.89 19.66 6.56
C ALA A 293 -3.31 20.02 6.97
N LYS A 294 -3.45 20.70 8.11
CA LYS A 294 -4.75 21.16 8.60
C LYS A 294 -5.29 22.22 7.67
N ARG A 295 -6.56 22.10 7.33
CA ARG A 295 -7.24 23.06 6.45
C ARG A 295 -7.28 24.46 7.09
N GLY A 296 -6.81 25.47 6.33
CA GLY A 296 -6.79 26.86 6.79
C GLY A 296 -5.69 27.18 7.79
N ASP A 297 -4.75 26.26 8.01
CA ASP A 297 -3.58 26.52 8.83
C ASP A 297 -2.64 27.48 8.08
N SER A 298 -2.43 28.66 8.65
CA SER A 298 -1.51 29.68 8.11
C SER A 298 -0.03 29.28 8.22
N GLU A 299 0.29 28.31 9.08
CA GLU A 299 1.64 27.75 9.28
C GLU A 299 1.87 26.49 8.45
N ALA A 300 0.90 26.08 7.61
CA ALA A 300 1.02 24.89 6.78
C ALA A 300 2.25 24.94 5.87
N VAL A 301 2.90 23.80 5.70
CA VAL A 301 4.05 23.67 4.78
C VAL A 301 3.54 23.79 3.35
N HIS A 302 4.14 24.70 2.58
CA HIS A 302 3.83 24.86 1.16
C HIS A 302 5.07 24.53 0.32
N VAL A 303 4.91 23.67 -0.67
CA VAL A 303 5.96 23.32 -1.63
C VAL A 303 5.39 23.27 -3.05
N ASP A 304 6.25 23.41 -4.03
CA ASP A 304 5.86 23.29 -5.44
C ASP A 304 5.38 21.86 -5.77
N ILE A 305 4.31 21.72 -6.53
CA ILE A 305 3.71 20.45 -6.90
C ILE A 305 4.67 19.56 -7.72
N ASN A 306 5.53 20.17 -8.57
CA ASN A 306 6.49 19.41 -9.36
C ASN A 306 7.61 18.86 -8.47
N PHE A 307 8.02 19.64 -7.46
CA PHE A 307 8.94 19.15 -6.43
C PHE A 307 8.32 17.97 -5.68
N ALA A 308 7.10 18.13 -5.15
CA ALA A 308 6.40 17.09 -4.39
C ALA A 308 6.16 15.82 -5.22
N GLY A 309 5.65 15.95 -6.45
CA GLY A 309 5.37 14.81 -7.32
C GLY A 309 6.64 14.10 -7.81
N THR A 310 7.74 14.84 -8.05
CA THR A 310 9.04 14.24 -8.41
C THR A 310 9.62 13.47 -7.24
N LEU A 311 9.55 14.03 -6.03
CA LEU A 311 10.01 13.35 -4.82
C LEU A 311 9.11 12.15 -4.48
N ALA A 312 7.80 12.25 -4.71
CA ALA A 312 6.86 11.14 -4.53
C ALA A 312 7.23 9.94 -5.41
N ALA A 313 7.59 10.17 -6.68
CA ALA A 313 8.08 9.11 -7.56
C ALA A 313 9.40 8.49 -7.04
N LYS A 314 10.34 9.30 -6.56
CA LYS A 314 11.58 8.78 -5.96
C LYS A 314 11.30 7.99 -4.68
N ALA A 315 10.52 8.53 -3.76
CA ALA A 315 10.19 7.86 -2.51
C ALA A 315 9.45 6.54 -2.75
N MET A 316 8.52 6.51 -3.71
CA MET A 316 7.82 5.30 -4.11
C MET A 316 8.77 4.25 -4.71
N SER A 317 9.76 4.65 -5.53
CA SER A 317 10.78 3.73 -6.06
C SER A 317 11.61 3.09 -4.94
N MET A 318 12.00 3.88 -3.94
CA MET A 318 12.72 3.37 -2.76
C MET A 318 11.86 2.45 -1.91
N ALA A 319 10.57 2.77 -1.72
CA ALA A 319 9.63 1.92 -1.00
C ALA A 319 9.41 0.57 -1.73
N ILE A 320 9.34 0.55 -3.08
CA ILE A 320 9.27 -0.68 -3.87
C ILE A 320 10.51 -1.56 -3.63
N LYS A 321 11.71 -0.96 -3.66
CA LYS A 321 12.96 -1.66 -3.33
C LYS A 321 12.90 -2.25 -1.92
N ASN A 322 12.48 -1.45 -0.94
CA ASN A 322 12.35 -1.90 0.46
C ASN A 322 11.34 -3.04 0.62
N ALA A 323 10.23 -3.03 -0.13
CA ALA A 323 9.23 -4.09 -0.10
C ALA A 323 9.82 -5.46 -0.41
N VAL A 324 10.62 -5.57 -1.46
CA VAL A 324 11.22 -6.87 -1.85
C VAL A 324 12.44 -7.22 -1.02
N MET A 325 13.26 -6.23 -0.65
CA MET A 325 14.48 -6.49 0.12
C MET A 325 14.21 -6.95 1.56
N ASN A 326 13.10 -6.49 2.17
CA ASN A 326 12.70 -6.86 3.53
C ASN A 326 11.73 -8.06 3.58
N SER A 327 11.45 -8.69 2.43
CA SER A 327 10.50 -9.81 2.34
C SER A 327 11.13 -11.11 1.83
N LYS A 328 12.46 -11.16 1.71
CA LYS A 328 13.16 -12.34 1.20
C LYS A 328 13.01 -13.51 2.16
N ILE A 329 12.56 -14.65 1.62
CA ILE A 329 12.47 -15.94 2.29
C ILE A 329 13.15 -17.01 1.43
N SER A 330 13.38 -18.19 1.97
CA SER A 330 13.94 -19.30 1.19
C SER A 330 12.93 -19.82 0.17
N ASP A 331 13.43 -20.45 -0.91
CA ASP A 331 12.57 -21.09 -1.90
C ASP A 331 11.75 -22.24 -1.30
N GLU A 332 12.30 -22.95 -0.32
CA GLU A 332 11.59 -24.01 0.41
C GLU A 332 10.38 -23.44 1.18
N GLU A 333 10.60 -22.36 1.94
CA GLU A 333 9.54 -21.67 2.68
C GLU A 333 8.48 -21.14 1.70
N PHE A 334 8.90 -20.47 0.60
CA PHE A 334 7.99 -19.95 -0.40
C PHE A 334 7.12 -21.04 -1.01
N LEU A 335 7.73 -22.14 -1.47
CA LEU A 335 7.02 -23.24 -2.13
C LEU A 335 6.09 -24.00 -1.18
N SER A 336 6.39 -24.04 0.13
CA SER A 336 5.51 -24.63 1.13
C SER A 336 4.15 -23.91 1.24
N MET A 337 4.11 -22.63 0.87
CA MET A 337 2.91 -21.79 0.86
C MET A 337 2.13 -21.86 -0.46
N ILE A 338 2.69 -22.48 -1.52
CA ILE A 338 2.04 -22.58 -2.83
C ILE A 338 1.33 -23.95 -2.92
N LYS A 339 0.05 -23.92 -3.27
CA LYS A 339 -0.79 -25.12 -3.41
C LYS A 339 -0.94 -25.57 -4.85
#